data_8bf17da30014187d8615d6c09836a118
#
_entry.id   8bf17da30014187d8615d6c09836a118
#
_cell.length_a   1.000
_cell.length_b   1.000
_cell.length_c   1.000
_cell.angle_alpha   90.00
_cell.angle_beta   90.00
_cell.angle_gamma   90.00
#
_symmetry.space_group_name_H-M   'P 1'
#
loop_
_entity.id
_entity.type
_entity.pdbx_description
1 polymer ?
#
loop_
_entity_poly.entity_id
_entity_poly.type
_entity_poly.pdbx_seq_one_letter_code
_entity_poly.pdbx_strand_id
1 'polypeptide(L)'
;MSVANKIRALLNLTNHKPADLSGCLEKSVQSVRNKFSQDSFSIADLLKICDFLDCEMSIRTKDGQSIVFSLDDVRQDAEGEQNP
;
A
#
# COMPACT_ATOMS: atom_id res chain seq x y z
N MET A 1 11.58 -9.01 9.89
CA MET A 1 10.16 -8.83 9.64
C MET A 1 9.97 -8.29 8.23
N SER A 2 8.96 -8.76 7.52
CA SER A 2 8.76 -8.42 6.13
C SER A 2 7.68 -7.35 5.97
N VAL A 3 7.61 -6.77 4.77
CA VAL A 3 6.52 -5.84 4.45
C VAL A 3 5.19 -6.56 4.55
N ALA A 4 5.13 -7.79 4.06
CA ALA A 4 3.88 -8.58 4.13
C ALA A 4 3.40 -8.75 5.57
N ASN A 5 4.31 -9.03 6.50
CA ASN A 5 3.93 -9.18 7.89
C ASN A 5 3.42 -7.89 8.51
N LYS A 6 4.01 -6.78 8.12
CA LYS A 6 3.57 -5.47 8.61
C LYS A 6 2.19 -5.13 8.06
N ILE A 7 1.92 -5.50 6.81
CA ILE A 7 0.60 -5.29 6.23
C ILE A 7 -0.43 -6.15 6.97
N ARG A 8 -0.08 -7.40 7.29
CA ARG A 8 -0.99 -8.25 8.07
C ARG A 8 -1.30 -7.63 9.43
N ALA A 9 -0.28 -7.07 10.09
CA ALA A 9 -0.50 -6.40 11.36
C ALA A 9 -1.44 -5.22 11.20
N LEU A 10 -1.25 -4.44 10.14
CA LEU A 10 -2.11 -3.30 9.87
C LEU A 10 -3.55 -3.74 9.61
N LEU A 11 -3.74 -4.82 8.87
CA LEU A 11 -5.06 -5.37 8.63
C LEU A 11 -5.73 -5.80 9.92
N ASN A 12 -4.98 -6.44 10.81
CA ASN A 12 -5.51 -6.83 12.11
C ASN A 12 -5.94 -5.63 12.93
N LEU A 13 -5.15 -4.58 12.92
CA LEU A 13 -5.46 -3.36 13.67
C LEU A 13 -6.72 -2.68 13.16
N THR A 14 -7.02 -2.86 11.88
CA THR A 14 -8.16 -2.20 11.25
C THR A 14 -9.32 -3.15 11.00
N ASN A 15 -9.25 -4.37 11.54
CA ASN A 15 -10.31 -5.38 11.43
C ASN A 15 -10.61 -5.79 10.00
N HIS A 16 -9.56 -6.00 9.23
CA HIS A 16 -9.67 -6.44 7.84
C HIS A 16 -8.91 -7.73 7.63
N LYS A 17 -9.22 -8.40 6.54
CA LYS A 17 -8.57 -9.65 6.14
C LYS A 17 -7.77 -9.41 4.86
N PRO A 18 -6.73 -10.22 4.60
CA PRO A 18 -5.97 -10.07 3.35
C PRO A 18 -6.84 -10.08 2.10
N ALA A 19 -7.89 -10.90 2.07
CA ALA A 19 -8.76 -10.97 0.91
C ALA A 19 -9.48 -9.65 0.63
N ASP A 20 -9.65 -8.81 1.65
CA ASP A 20 -10.31 -7.51 1.48
C ASP A 20 -9.51 -6.59 0.56
N LEU A 21 -8.22 -6.86 0.38
CA LEU A 21 -7.37 -6.02 -0.45
C LEU A 21 -7.58 -6.25 -1.95
N SER A 22 -8.29 -7.31 -2.33
CA SER A 22 -8.48 -7.60 -3.75
C SER A 22 -9.20 -6.46 -4.46
N GLY A 23 -10.16 -5.85 -3.80
CA GLY A 23 -10.90 -4.73 -4.38
C GLY A 23 -10.03 -3.50 -4.58
N CYS A 24 -9.33 -3.08 -3.55
CA CYS A 24 -8.54 -1.85 -3.63
C CYS A 24 -7.33 -2.00 -4.55
N LEU A 25 -6.78 -3.19 -4.66
CA LEU A 25 -5.65 -3.45 -5.54
C LEU A 25 -6.09 -3.84 -6.95
N GLU A 26 -7.39 -4.06 -7.14
CA GLU A 26 -7.95 -4.47 -8.43
C GLU A 26 -7.29 -5.75 -8.92
N LYS A 27 -7.10 -6.70 -8.01
CA LYS A 27 -6.47 -7.99 -8.27
C LYS A 27 -7.38 -9.09 -7.73
N SER A 28 -7.18 -10.31 -8.24
CA SER A 28 -7.89 -11.45 -7.69
C SER A 28 -7.36 -11.77 -6.28
N VAL A 29 -8.16 -12.50 -5.52
CA VAL A 29 -7.73 -12.94 -4.18
C VAL A 29 -6.44 -13.74 -4.27
N GLN A 30 -6.32 -14.58 -5.30
CA GLN A 30 -5.12 -15.38 -5.47
C GLN A 30 -3.90 -14.51 -5.73
N SER A 31 -4.05 -13.45 -6.55
CA SER A 31 -2.96 -12.52 -6.80
C SER A 31 -2.53 -11.81 -5.53
N VAL A 32 -3.49 -11.44 -4.68
CA VAL A 32 -3.18 -10.82 -3.40
C VAL A 32 -2.40 -11.79 -2.51
N ARG A 33 -2.82 -13.05 -2.45
CA ARG A 33 -2.10 -14.06 -1.69
C ARG A 33 -0.67 -14.23 -2.18
N ASN A 34 -0.49 -14.19 -3.49
CA ASN A 34 0.86 -14.28 -4.07
C ASN A 34 1.72 -13.11 -3.64
N LYS A 35 1.17 -11.91 -3.56
CA LYS A 35 1.92 -10.76 -3.09
C LYS A 35 2.40 -10.96 -1.66
N PHE A 36 1.56 -11.52 -0.80
CA PHE A 36 1.95 -11.82 0.58
C PHE A 36 3.04 -12.89 0.63
N SER A 37 2.88 -13.96 -0.15
CA SER A 37 3.86 -15.05 -0.09
C SER A 37 5.21 -14.64 -0.69
N GLN A 38 5.20 -13.76 -1.69
CA GLN A 38 6.43 -13.30 -2.33
C GLN A 38 6.95 -11.99 -1.74
N ASP A 39 6.18 -11.42 -0.83
CA ASP A 39 6.54 -10.12 -0.23
C ASP A 39 6.78 -9.07 -1.30
N SER A 40 5.90 -9.02 -2.30
CA SER A 40 6.10 -8.22 -3.51
C SER A 40 5.13 -7.06 -3.62
N PHE A 41 5.06 -6.23 -2.58
CA PHE A 41 4.21 -5.04 -2.60
C PHE A 41 5.00 -3.85 -3.13
N SER A 42 4.43 -3.15 -4.10
CA SER A 42 5.02 -1.93 -4.62
C SER A 42 4.57 -0.74 -3.76
N ILE A 43 5.20 0.41 -3.99
CA ILE A 43 4.76 1.65 -3.33
C ILE A 43 3.31 1.95 -3.71
N ALA A 44 2.95 1.75 -4.98
CA ALA A 44 1.57 1.96 -5.42
C ALA A 44 0.61 1.06 -4.66
N ASP A 45 0.98 -0.20 -4.45
CA ASP A 45 0.16 -1.12 -3.68
C ASP A 45 -0.04 -0.61 -2.26
N LEU A 46 1.05 -0.18 -1.62
CA LEU A 46 0.98 0.30 -0.24
C LEU A 46 0.09 1.53 -0.11
N LEU A 47 0.17 2.43 -1.07
CA LEU A 47 -0.66 3.63 -1.03
C LEU A 47 -2.14 3.31 -1.24
N LYS A 48 -2.44 2.35 -2.10
CA LYS A 48 -3.81 1.88 -2.28
C LYS A 48 -4.35 1.24 -1.02
N ILE A 49 -3.52 0.46 -0.35
CA ILE A 49 -3.89 -0.19 0.91
C ILE A 49 -4.14 0.85 2.00
N CYS A 50 -3.25 1.82 2.11
CA CYS A 50 -3.40 2.88 3.11
C CYS A 50 -4.67 3.68 2.87
N ASP A 51 -4.96 3.99 1.62
CA ASP A 51 -6.19 4.71 1.27
C ASP A 51 -7.42 3.90 1.66
N PHE A 52 -7.42 2.61 1.36
CA PHE A 52 -8.52 1.72 1.69
C PHE A 52 -8.74 1.61 3.21
N LEU A 53 -7.64 1.54 3.97
CA LEU A 53 -7.70 1.39 5.42
C LEU A 53 -7.78 2.72 6.16
N ASP A 54 -7.79 3.82 5.43
CA ASP A 54 -7.81 5.17 6.01
C ASP A 54 -6.59 5.40 6.91
N CYS A 55 -5.44 4.98 6.40
CA CYS A 55 -4.17 5.09 7.08
C CYS A 55 -3.26 6.06 6.34
N GLU A 56 -2.26 6.55 7.05
CA GLU A 56 -1.28 7.47 6.48
C GLU A 56 0.03 6.74 6.21
N MET A 57 0.64 7.02 5.06
CA MET A 57 1.96 6.53 4.76
C MET A 57 2.92 7.71 4.71
N SER A 58 3.98 7.63 5.54
CA SER A 58 4.92 8.73 5.62
C SER A 58 6.33 8.21 5.86
N ILE A 59 7.30 9.06 5.56
CA ILE A 59 8.68 8.82 5.89
C ILE A 59 9.13 9.93 6.84
N ARG A 60 9.73 9.53 7.96
CA ARG A 60 10.18 10.47 8.98
C ARG A 60 11.69 10.53 8.98
N THR A 61 12.23 11.73 8.98
CA THR A 61 13.67 11.93 9.10
C THR A 61 14.12 11.82 10.57
N LYS A 62 15.43 11.75 10.79
CA LYS A 62 15.96 11.63 12.15
C LYS A 62 15.62 12.84 13.01
N ASP A 63 15.52 14.01 12.42
CA ASP A 63 15.23 15.24 13.16
C ASP A 63 13.74 15.48 13.31
N GLY A 64 12.90 14.52 12.96
CA GLY A 64 11.48 14.58 13.26
C GLY A 64 10.61 15.15 12.19
N GLN A 65 11.14 15.46 11.03
CA GLN A 65 10.34 15.92 9.90
C GLN A 65 9.68 14.75 9.21
N SER A 66 8.47 14.94 8.70
CA SER A 66 7.74 13.89 8.02
C SER A 66 7.28 14.34 6.65
N ILE A 67 7.34 13.43 5.68
CA ILE A 67 6.79 13.64 4.36
C ILE A 67 5.73 12.58 4.14
N VAL A 68 4.50 13.02 3.84
CA VAL A 68 3.37 12.13 3.67
C VAL A 68 3.20 11.80 2.19
N PHE A 69 3.01 10.53 1.90
CA PHE A 69 2.72 10.06 0.54
C PHE A 69 1.25 9.72 0.44
N SER A 70 0.65 10.06 -0.68
CA SER A 70 -0.76 9.78 -0.90
C SER A 70 -0.95 9.07 -2.23
N LEU A 71 -2.15 8.54 -2.42
CA LEU A 71 -2.48 7.84 -3.66
C LEU A 71 -2.37 8.78 -4.87
N ASP A 72 -2.62 10.06 -4.67
CA ASP A 72 -2.49 11.04 -5.76
C ASP A 72 -1.08 11.11 -6.31
N ASP A 73 -0.08 10.90 -5.46
CA ASP A 73 1.31 10.93 -5.92
C ASP A 73 1.56 9.88 -6.99
N VAL A 74 1.01 8.69 -6.79
CA VAL A 74 1.17 7.60 -7.74
C VAL A 74 0.38 7.86 -9.01
N ARG A 75 -0.83 8.39 -8.87
CA ARG A 75 -1.64 8.71 -10.04
C ARG A 75 -0.99 9.75 -10.92
N GLN A 76 -0.40 10.77 -10.29
CA GLN A 76 0.28 11.82 -11.04
C GLN A 76 1.47 11.26 -11.79
N ASP A 77 2.20 10.35 -11.16
CA ASP A 77 3.34 9.72 -11.81
C ASP A 77 2.88 8.97 -13.06
N ALA A 78 1.79 8.23 -12.94
CA ALA A 78 1.26 7.48 -14.07
C ALA A 78 0.85 8.41 -15.20
N GLU A 79 0.21 9.52 -14.85
CA GLU A 79 -0.20 10.50 -15.84
C GLU A 79 1.00 11.18 -16.49
N GLY A 80 2.01 11.46 -15.69
CA GLY A 80 3.22 12.07 -16.19
C GLY A 80 3.91 11.19 -17.21
N GLU A 81 3.90 9.89 -16.98
CA GLU A 81 4.51 8.95 -17.90
C GLU A 81 3.78 8.91 -19.23
N GLN A 82 2.50 9.20 -19.22
CA GLN A 82 1.70 9.19 -20.42
C GLN A 82 1.91 10.41 -21.28
N ASN A 83 2.55 11.43 -20.74
CA ASN A 83 2.71 12.72 -21.41
C ASN A 83 4.16 13.13 -21.60
N PRO A 84 5.00 12.24 -22.01
CA PRO A 84 6.41 12.64 -22.24
C PRO A 84 6.57 13.43 -23.49
#